data_bbfeaf6e808ba5d59bcb367f81462583
#
_entry.id   bbfeaf6e808ba5d59bcb367f81462583
#
_cell.length_a   1.000
_cell.length_b   1.000
_cell.length_c   1.000
_cell.angle_alpha   90.00
_cell.angle_beta   90.00
_cell.angle_gamma   90.00
#
_symmetry.space_group_name_H-M   'P 1'
#
loop_
_entity.id
_entity.type
_entity.pdbx_description
1 polymer ?
#
loop_
_entity_poly.entity_id
_entity_poly.type
_entity_poly.pdbx_seq_one_letter_code
_entity_poly.pdbx_strand_id
1 'polypeptide(L)'
;SDVLGSPVLLIARTDALHASLITSDFDDDDREFLSNKRTSDGYFSIKDNHGLAIKKALRYSEYADVIWCETNTPDLGFAKEFADEIKKVFPNKILAYNCSPSFNWIGKFNESDIKDFQKKLFELGYKLQFVSLAGFHSLASSMYELAKNYKGGDMSAIVSLQEKEIELSKEGYTAIKHQQEVGSNYYETIGEVLLGEESELLSTKDST
;
A
#
# COMPACT_ATOMS: atom_id res chain seq x y z
N SER A 1 -1.57 -20.03 9.23
CA SER A 1 -2.30 -19.71 10.48
C SER A 1 -2.50 -20.94 11.34
N ASP A 2 -2.91 -22.07 10.78
CA ASP A 2 -3.28 -23.29 11.53
C ASP A 2 -2.11 -23.87 12.32
N VAL A 3 -0.90 -23.86 11.76
CA VAL A 3 0.32 -24.36 12.43
C VAL A 3 0.77 -23.45 13.56
N LEU A 4 0.61 -22.14 13.41
CA LEU A 4 1.10 -21.14 14.37
C LEU A 4 0.00 -20.64 15.33
N GLY A 5 -1.26 -21.02 15.10
CA GLY A 5 -2.41 -20.52 15.87
C GLY A 5 -2.62 -19.01 15.77
N SER A 6 -2.03 -18.35 14.75
CA SER A 6 -2.12 -16.90 14.57
C SER A 6 -3.15 -16.56 13.51
N PRO A 7 -4.02 -15.56 13.74
CA PRO A 7 -5.00 -15.11 12.75
C PRO A 7 -4.32 -14.33 11.62
N VAL A 8 -3.96 -15.02 10.54
CA VAL A 8 -3.34 -14.44 9.34
C VAL A 8 -4.34 -14.47 8.20
N LEU A 9 -4.56 -13.34 7.53
CA LEU A 9 -5.38 -13.25 6.33
C LEU A 9 -4.52 -13.54 5.09
N LEU A 10 -5.01 -14.39 4.21
CA LEU A 10 -4.40 -14.66 2.93
C LEU A 10 -4.97 -13.70 1.87
N ILE A 11 -4.11 -12.83 1.33
CA ILE A 11 -4.48 -11.91 0.25
C ILE A 11 -3.87 -12.44 -1.04
N ALA A 12 -4.71 -12.80 -2.02
CA ALA A 12 -4.24 -13.20 -3.33
C ALA A 12 -4.30 -12.02 -4.31
N ARG A 13 -3.17 -11.77 -4.99
CA ARG A 13 -3.00 -10.70 -5.97
C ARG A 13 -2.95 -11.28 -7.38
N THR A 14 -3.62 -10.63 -8.34
CA THR A 14 -3.39 -10.83 -9.78
C THR A 14 -2.91 -9.55 -10.44
N ASP A 15 -1.94 -9.68 -11.34
CA ASP A 15 -1.43 -8.60 -12.20
C ASP A 15 -1.88 -8.78 -13.66
N ALA A 16 -2.78 -9.71 -13.92
CA ALA A 16 -3.19 -10.10 -15.26
C ALA A 16 -3.84 -8.96 -16.06
N LEU A 17 -4.43 -7.95 -15.39
CA LEU A 17 -5.05 -6.79 -16.04
C LEU A 17 -4.11 -6.05 -17.00
N HIS A 18 -2.81 -6.04 -16.72
CA HIS A 18 -1.80 -5.34 -17.52
C HIS A 18 -0.80 -6.29 -18.19
N ALA A 19 -1.02 -7.59 -18.07
CA ALA A 19 -0.20 -8.57 -18.76
C ALA A 19 -0.52 -8.54 -20.28
N SER A 20 0.50 -8.43 -21.10
CA SER A 20 0.38 -8.53 -22.55
C SER A 20 0.77 -9.91 -23.10
N LEU A 21 1.57 -10.64 -22.32
CA LEU A 21 2.14 -11.93 -22.71
C LEU A 21 2.03 -12.94 -21.56
N ILE A 22 1.95 -14.21 -21.92
CA ILE A 22 2.05 -15.34 -20.98
C ILE A 22 3.02 -16.38 -21.55
N THR A 23 3.71 -17.09 -20.66
CA THR A 23 4.79 -18.02 -21.04
C THR A 23 4.29 -19.35 -21.61
N SER A 24 3.09 -19.79 -21.22
CA SER A 24 2.55 -21.08 -21.64
C SER A 24 1.01 -21.05 -21.75
N ASP A 25 0.47 -22.01 -22.46
CA ASP A 25 -0.95 -22.32 -22.61
C ASP A 25 -1.34 -23.59 -21.84
N PHE A 26 -0.55 -23.95 -20.85
CA PHE A 26 -0.75 -25.20 -20.10
C PHE A 26 -2.00 -25.15 -19.22
N ASP A 27 -2.28 -24.00 -18.62
CA ASP A 27 -3.48 -23.80 -17.81
C ASP A 27 -4.72 -23.61 -18.70
N ASP A 28 -5.70 -24.49 -18.54
CA ASP A 28 -6.94 -24.44 -19.31
C ASP A 28 -7.72 -23.14 -19.07
N ASP A 29 -7.64 -22.59 -17.87
CA ASP A 29 -8.29 -21.32 -17.50
C ASP A 29 -7.68 -20.11 -18.22
N ASP A 30 -6.44 -20.21 -18.69
CA ASP A 30 -5.77 -19.14 -19.44
C ASP A 30 -6.06 -19.19 -20.94
N ARG A 31 -6.30 -20.38 -21.51
CA ARG A 31 -6.39 -20.60 -22.96
C ARG A 31 -7.42 -19.75 -23.66
N GLU A 32 -8.58 -19.54 -23.05
CA GLU A 32 -9.65 -18.74 -23.66
C GLU A 32 -9.27 -17.28 -23.88
N PHE A 33 -8.29 -16.76 -23.12
CA PHE A 33 -7.81 -15.38 -23.17
C PHE A 33 -6.58 -15.19 -24.06
N LEU A 34 -6.03 -16.26 -24.60
CA LEU A 34 -4.85 -16.21 -25.46
C LEU A 34 -5.23 -15.96 -26.91
N SER A 35 -4.39 -15.22 -27.63
CA SER A 35 -4.44 -15.15 -29.07
C SER A 35 -3.68 -16.35 -29.65
N ASN A 36 -4.02 -16.73 -30.92
CA ASN A 36 -3.28 -17.77 -31.63
C ASN A 36 -1.88 -17.31 -32.11
N LYS A 37 -1.44 -16.13 -31.70
CA LYS A 37 -0.15 -15.55 -32.10
C LYS A 37 0.88 -15.75 -30.99
N ARG A 38 2.05 -16.23 -31.39
CA ARG A 38 3.24 -16.26 -30.54
C ARG A 38 4.21 -15.16 -30.96
N THR A 39 4.96 -14.64 -29.98
CA THR A 39 6.12 -13.77 -30.25
C THR A 39 7.29 -14.59 -30.81
N SER A 40 8.32 -13.91 -31.31
CA SER A 40 9.59 -14.56 -31.72
C SER A 40 10.24 -15.37 -30.59
N ASP A 41 10.04 -14.94 -29.35
CA ASP A 41 10.57 -15.59 -28.15
C ASP A 41 9.66 -16.70 -27.60
N GLY A 42 8.55 -17.00 -28.30
CA GLY A 42 7.65 -18.11 -28.00
C GLY A 42 6.55 -17.81 -26.98
N TYR A 43 6.37 -16.57 -26.53
CA TYR A 43 5.30 -16.18 -25.63
C TYR A 43 3.97 -16.09 -26.36
N PHE A 44 2.87 -16.38 -25.66
CA PHE A 44 1.53 -16.16 -26.17
C PHE A 44 1.05 -14.74 -25.86
N SER A 45 0.42 -14.10 -26.81
CA SER A 45 -0.21 -12.80 -26.62
C SER A 45 -1.58 -12.95 -25.98
N ILE A 46 -1.91 -12.10 -25.04
CA ILE A 46 -3.21 -12.04 -24.38
C ILE A 46 -4.13 -11.14 -25.21
N LYS A 47 -5.36 -11.58 -25.45
CA LYS A 47 -6.38 -10.85 -26.23
C LYS A 47 -7.44 -10.18 -25.35
N ASP A 48 -7.62 -10.65 -24.11
CA ASP A 48 -8.58 -10.12 -23.16
C ASP A 48 -7.97 -10.15 -21.74
N ASN A 49 -7.46 -9.01 -21.31
CA ASN A 49 -6.82 -8.84 -20.01
C ASN A 49 -7.85 -8.72 -18.88
N HIS A 50 -9.00 -8.09 -19.14
CA HIS A 50 -10.07 -7.93 -18.16
C HIS A 50 -10.63 -9.30 -17.77
N GLY A 51 -11.01 -10.08 -18.76
CA GLY A 51 -11.51 -11.44 -18.55
C GLY A 51 -10.50 -12.33 -17.84
N LEU A 52 -9.23 -12.28 -18.27
CA LEU A 52 -8.16 -13.04 -17.62
C LEU A 52 -7.97 -12.65 -16.16
N ALA A 53 -7.97 -11.35 -15.84
CA ALA A 53 -7.83 -10.87 -14.45
C ALA A 53 -8.99 -11.34 -13.58
N ILE A 54 -10.23 -11.27 -14.09
CA ILE A 54 -11.44 -11.74 -13.40
C ILE A 54 -11.38 -13.26 -13.20
N LYS A 55 -11.01 -14.02 -14.24
CA LYS A 55 -10.91 -15.48 -14.16
C LYS A 55 -9.91 -15.93 -13.09
N LYS A 56 -8.71 -15.34 -13.10
CA LYS A 56 -7.70 -15.63 -12.07
C LYS A 56 -8.18 -15.26 -10.67
N ALA A 57 -8.83 -14.12 -10.53
CA ALA A 57 -9.37 -13.68 -9.24
C ALA A 57 -10.48 -14.62 -8.73
N LEU A 58 -11.35 -15.11 -9.59
CA LEU A 58 -12.36 -16.13 -9.25
C LEU A 58 -11.69 -17.41 -8.75
N ARG A 59 -10.65 -17.89 -9.45
CA ARG A 59 -9.90 -19.06 -9.04
C ARG A 59 -9.23 -18.88 -7.68
N TYR A 60 -8.60 -17.73 -7.45
CA TYR A 60 -7.96 -17.41 -6.17
C TYR A 60 -8.97 -17.26 -5.03
N SER A 61 -10.20 -16.85 -5.34
CA SER A 61 -11.27 -16.65 -4.36
C SER A 61 -11.66 -17.92 -3.61
N GLU A 62 -11.37 -19.10 -4.16
CA GLU A 62 -11.59 -20.37 -3.46
C GLU A 62 -10.66 -20.54 -2.24
N TYR A 63 -9.48 -19.94 -2.27
CA TYR A 63 -8.40 -20.21 -1.31
C TYR A 63 -8.00 -18.98 -0.47
N ALA A 64 -8.29 -17.77 -0.96
CA ALA A 64 -7.86 -16.53 -0.31
C ALA A 64 -9.01 -15.84 0.43
N ASP A 65 -8.69 -15.18 1.54
CA ASP A 65 -9.64 -14.36 2.31
C ASP A 65 -9.97 -13.06 1.59
N VAL A 66 -8.97 -12.46 0.95
CA VAL A 66 -9.06 -11.17 0.26
C VAL A 66 -8.51 -11.30 -1.16
N ILE A 67 -9.18 -10.68 -2.12
CA ILE A 67 -8.75 -10.64 -3.51
C ILE A 67 -8.32 -9.23 -3.90
N TRP A 68 -7.18 -9.14 -4.57
CA TRP A 68 -6.59 -7.91 -5.06
C TRP A 68 -6.21 -8.06 -6.53
N CYS A 69 -6.77 -7.19 -7.39
CA CYS A 69 -6.29 -6.99 -8.75
C CYS A 69 -5.45 -5.72 -8.79
N GLU A 70 -4.18 -5.83 -9.19
CA GLU A 70 -3.34 -4.66 -9.38
C GLU A 70 -3.76 -3.86 -10.59
N THR A 71 -3.79 -2.53 -10.44
CA THR A 71 -4.09 -1.58 -11.51
C THR A 71 -2.93 -0.60 -11.67
N ASN A 72 -2.77 -0.01 -12.84
CA ASN A 72 -1.77 1.04 -13.11
C ASN A 72 -2.39 2.43 -13.23
N THR A 73 -3.70 2.51 -13.14
CA THR A 73 -4.47 3.75 -13.20
C THR A 73 -5.71 3.60 -12.32
N PRO A 74 -6.22 4.68 -11.72
CA PRO A 74 -7.46 4.60 -10.97
C PRO A 74 -8.64 4.48 -11.95
N ASP A 75 -9.42 3.40 -11.82
CA ASP A 75 -10.56 3.09 -12.69
C ASP A 75 -11.70 2.47 -11.90
N LEU A 76 -12.75 3.28 -11.66
CA LEU A 76 -13.96 2.82 -10.98
C LEU A 76 -14.85 1.94 -11.87
N GLY A 77 -14.76 2.08 -13.18
CA GLY A 77 -15.50 1.24 -14.13
C GLY A 77 -15.04 -0.20 -14.04
N PHE A 78 -13.74 -0.41 -14.21
CA PHE A 78 -13.16 -1.75 -14.06
C PHE A 78 -13.31 -2.26 -12.61
N ALA A 79 -13.12 -1.41 -11.61
CA ALA A 79 -13.32 -1.82 -10.22
C ALA A 79 -14.73 -2.34 -9.95
N LYS A 80 -15.75 -1.71 -10.56
CA LYS A 80 -17.14 -2.17 -10.48
C LYS A 80 -17.33 -3.50 -11.18
N GLU A 81 -16.88 -3.62 -12.45
CA GLU A 81 -16.96 -4.85 -13.22
C GLU A 81 -16.33 -6.03 -12.47
N PHE A 82 -15.11 -5.85 -12.01
CA PHE A 82 -14.37 -6.85 -11.24
C PHE A 82 -15.11 -7.26 -9.97
N ALA A 83 -15.60 -6.29 -9.19
CA ALA A 83 -16.36 -6.57 -7.97
C ALA A 83 -17.65 -7.33 -8.26
N ASP A 84 -18.39 -6.93 -9.27
CA ASP A 84 -19.65 -7.56 -9.63
C ASP A 84 -19.44 -9.05 -10.06
N GLU A 85 -18.44 -9.32 -10.88
CA GLU A 85 -18.13 -10.68 -11.31
C GLU A 85 -17.68 -11.59 -10.15
N ILE A 86 -16.83 -11.11 -9.27
CA ILE A 86 -16.42 -11.88 -8.09
C ILE A 86 -17.62 -12.14 -7.16
N LYS A 87 -18.44 -11.14 -6.91
CA LYS A 87 -19.57 -11.25 -5.97
C LYS A 87 -20.73 -12.11 -6.49
N LYS A 88 -20.88 -12.30 -7.79
CA LYS A 88 -21.83 -13.27 -8.33
C LYS A 88 -21.58 -14.69 -7.84
N VAL A 89 -20.30 -15.05 -7.64
CA VAL A 89 -19.88 -16.40 -7.20
C VAL A 89 -19.59 -16.42 -5.71
N PHE A 90 -18.95 -15.38 -5.19
CA PHE A 90 -18.52 -15.25 -3.80
C PHE A 90 -19.09 -13.95 -3.18
N PRO A 91 -20.37 -13.92 -2.80
CA PRO A 91 -21.06 -12.68 -2.39
C PRO A 91 -20.38 -11.92 -1.24
N ASN A 92 -19.73 -12.63 -0.33
CA ASN A 92 -19.08 -12.09 0.86
C ASN A 92 -17.58 -11.86 0.71
N LYS A 93 -17.01 -12.07 -0.50
CA LYS A 93 -15.57 -11.92 -0.72
C LYS A 93 -15.13 -10.48 -0.46
N ILE A 94 -14.09 -10.34 0.36
CA ILE A 94 -13.46 -9.05 0.60
C ILE A 94 -12.54 -8.74 -0.58
N LEU A 95 -12.63 -7.50 -1.07
CA LEU A 95 -11.76 -6.99 -2.12
C LEU A 95 -10.78 -5.97 -1.55
N ALA A 96 -9.58 -5.95 -2.11
CA ALA A 96 -8.54 -4.96 -1.80
C ALA A 96 -8.24 -4.09 -3.02
N TYR A 97 -7.90 -2.82 -2.76
CA TYR A 97 -7.52 -1.86 -3.80
C TYR A 97 -6.29 -1.06 -3.37
N ASN A 98 -5.31 -0.96 -4.28
CA ASN A 98 -4.14 -0.11 -4.12
C ASN A 98 -4.43 1.28 -4.69
N CYS A 99 -4.61 2.27 -3.82
CA CYS A 99 -4.69 3.68 -4.19
C CYS A 99 -3.27 4.24 -4.35
N SER A 100 -2.55 3.80 -5.37
CA SER A 100 -1.13 4.13 -5.54
C SER A 100 -0.88 5.63 -5.72
N PRO A 101 0.12 6.23 -5.03
CA PRO A 101 0.55 7.58 -5.31
C PRO A 101 1.24 7.73 -6.67
N SER A 102 1.59 6.63 -7.33
CA SER A 102 2.14 6.63 -8.70
C SER A 102 1.08 6.85 -9.77
N PHE A 103 -0.20 6.77 -9.42
CA PHE A 103 -1.28 7.03 -10.38
C PHE A 103 -1.38 8.52 -10.72
N ASN A 104 -1.71 8.83 -11.97
CA ASN A 104 -2.01 10.20 -12.38
C ASN A 104 -3.44 10.59 -11.98
N TRP A 105 -3.65 10.82 -10.68
CA TRP A 105 -4.96 11.17 -10.12
C TRP A 105 -5.56 12.42 -10.74
N ILE A 106 -4.76 13.50 -10.82
CA ILE A 106 -5.19 14.82 -11.34
C ILE A 106 -5.54 14.74 -12.83
N GLY A 107 -4.83 13.89 -13.58
CA GLY A 107 -5.11 13.70 -15.01
C GLY A 107 -6.35 12.86 -15.30
N LYS A 108 -6.88 12.15 -14.31
CA LYS A 108 -8.03 11.23 -14.47
C LYS A 108 -9.32 11.75 -13.86
N PHE A 109 -9.25 12.48 -12.76
CA PHE A 109 -10.39 12.89 -11.96
C PHE A 109 -10.33 14.37 -11.57
N ASN A 110 -11.50 14.97 -11.40
CA ASN A 110 -11.62 16.24 -10.73
C ASN A 110 -11.52 16.07 -9.20
N GLU A 111 -11.43 17.17 -8.47
CA GLU A 111 -11.24 17.18 -7.02
C GLU A 111 -12.35 16.45 -6.26
N SER A 112 -13.60 16.60 -6.69
CA SER A 112 -14.74 15.92 -6.08
C SER A 112 -14.67 14.41 -6.25
N ASP A 113 -14.31 13.94 -7.46
CA ASP A 113 -14.19 12.51 -7.71
C ASP A 113 -13.03 11.87 -6.92
N ILE A 114 -11.92 12.60 -6.74
CA ILE A 114 -10.79 12.16 -5.91
C ILE A 114 -11.24 12.00 -4.46
N LYS A 115 -11.97 12.97 -3.90
CA LYS A 115 -12.50 12.92 -2.52
C LYS A 115 -13.43 11.73 -2.29
N ASP A 116 -14.26 11.42 -3.28
CA ASP A 116 -15.26 10.35 -3.17
C ASP A 116 -14.73 8.96 -3.59
N PHE A 117 -13.54 8.87 -4.16
CA PHE A 117 -13.04 7.65 -4.78
C PHE A 117 -13.01 6.46 -3.82
N GLN A 118 -12.45 6.65 -2.63
CA GLN A 118 -12.36 5.58 -1.64
C GLN A 118 -13.73 5.16 -1.11
N LYS A 119 -14.66 6.10 -0.96
CA LYS A 119 -16.05 5.81 -0.57
C LYS A 119 -16.75 4.96 -1.63
N LYS A 120 -16.62 5.34 -2.91
CA LYS A 120 -17.17 4.58 -4.03
C LYS A 120 -16.60 3.16 -4.09
N LEU A 121 -15.30 3.00 -3.89
CA LEU A 121 -14.68 1.67 -3.78
C LEU A 121 -15.25 0.85 -2.61
N PHE A 122 -15.42 1.47 -1.45
CA PHE A 122 -15.98 0.78 -0.28
C PHE A 122 -17.41 0.28 -0.54
N GLU A 123 -18.23 1.06 -1.23
CA GLU A 123 -19.60 0.70 -1.64
C GLU A 123 -19.60 -0.49 -2.61
N LEU A 124 -18.59 -0.60 -3.49
CA LEU A 124 -18.39 -1.74 -4.37
C LEU A 124 -17.88 -3.00 -3.64
N GLY A 125 -17.41 -2.86 -2.40
CA GLY A 125 -16.94 -3.98 -1.56
C GLY A 125 -15.44 -4.09 -1.40
N TYR A 126 -14.69 -3.09 -1.83
CA TYR A 126 -13.26 -2.97 -1.52
C TYR A 126 -13.09 -2.50 -0.07
N LYS A 127 -13.14 -3.46 0.86
CA LYS A 127 -13.08 -3.18 2.29
C LYS A 127 -11.66 -2.94 2.79
N LEU A 128 -10.66 -3.44 2.07
CA LEU A 128 -9.25 -3.18 2.33
C LEU A 128 -8.70 -2.21 1.26
N GLN A 129 -8.39 -1.00 1.66
CA GLN A 129 -7.80 0.01 0.79
C GLN A 129 -6.50 0.50 1.38
N PHE A 130 -5.46 0.62 0.57
CA PHE A 130 -4.16 1.06 1.04
C PHE A 130 -3.50 1.99 0.03
N VAL A 131 -2.61 2.84 0.52
CA VAL A 131 -1.80 3.75 -0.29
C VAL A 131 -0.36 3.25 -0.24
N SER A 132 0.02 2.49 -1.26
CA SER A 132 1.40 1.97 -1.34
C SER A 132 2.39 3.12 -1.54
N LEU A 133 3.63 2.92 -1.05
CA LEU A 133 4.73 3.87 -1.26
C LEU A 133 4.51 5.30 -0.70
N ALA A 134 3.44 5.56 0.04
CA ALA A 134 3.18 6.88 0.61
C ALA A 134 4.33 7.34 1.52
N GLY A 135 4.83 6.44 2.39
CA GLY A 135 5.97 6.71 3.25
C GLY A 135 7.25 7.00 2.45
N PHE A 136 7.51 6.22 1.38
CA PHE A 136 8.65 6.46 0.50
C PHE A 136 8.60 7.84 -0.14
N HIS A 137 7.46 8.20 -0.75
CA HIS A 137 7.31 9.50 -1.41
C HIS A 137 7.40 10.67 -0.41
N SER A 138 6.79 10.52 0.77
CA SER A 138 6.87 11.55 1.82
C SER A 138 8.30 11.75 2.30
N LEU A 139 9.01 10.66 2.62
CA LEU A 139 10.41 10.72 3.07
C LEU A 139 11.31 11.29 1.96
N ALA A 140 11.22 10.77 0.75
CA ALA A 140 12.08 11.19 -0.36
C ALA A 140 11.89 12.67 -0.71
N SER A 141 10.64 13.16 -0.78
CA SER A 141 10.37 14.57 -1.09
C SER A 141 10.82 15.48 0.03
N SER A 142 10.55 15.15 1.29
CA SER A 142 10.98 15.95 2.44
C SER A 142 12.50 16.03 2.55
N MET A 143 13.20 14.92 2.35
CA MET A 143 14.67 14.90 2.37
C MET A 143 15.26 15.66 1.19
N TYR A 144 14.64 15.59 0.01
CA TYR A 144 15.08 16.37 -1.13
C TYR A 144 14.95 17.88 -0.89
N GLU A 145 13.81 18.33 -0.35
CA GLU A 145 13.61 19.73 0.02
C GLU A 145 14.63 20.20 1.06
N LEU A 146 14.82 19.42 2.12
CA LEU A 146 15.78 19.74 3.16
C LEU A 146 17.20 19.89 2.57
N ALA A 147 17.64 18.91 1.78
CA ALA A 147 18.98 18.92 1.18
C ALA A 147 19.16 20.11 0.21
N LYS A 148 18.14 20.42 -0.59
CA LYS A 148 18.13 21.55 -1.51
C LYS A 148 18.30 22.88 -0.75
N ASN A 149 17.51 23.07 0.30
CA ASN A 149 17.55 24.29 1.11
C ASN A 149 18.86 24.41 1.90
N TYR A 150 19.35 23.33 2.45
CA TYR A 150 20.62 23.28 3.18
C TYR A 150 21.82 23.58 2.28
N LYS A 151 21.81 23.11 1.03
CA LYS A 151 22.90 23.39 0.05
C LYS A 151 22.99 24.89 -0.31
N GLY A 152 21.85 25.59 -0.38
CA GLY A 152 21.78 27.00 -0.75
C GLY A 152 21.87 28.00 0.42
N GLY A 153 21.83 27.48 1.66
CA GLY A 153 21.71 28.28 2.87
C GLY A 153 22.70 27.83 3.95
N ASP A 154 22.21 27.86 5.15
CA ASP A 154 22.93 27.53 6.37
C ASP A 154 22.00 26.69 7.27
N MET A 155 22.17 26.76 8.58
CA MET A 155 21.32 26.06 9.55
C MET A 155 19.85 26.49 9.52
N SER A 156 19.49 27.54 8.80
CA SER A 156 18.09 28.00 8.70
C SER A 156 17.17 26.93 8.10
N ALA A 157 17.69 26.07 7.20
CA ALA A 157 16.92 24.96 6.65
C ALA A 157 16.52 23.95 7.75
N ILE A 158 17.43 23.68 8.70
CA ILE A 158 17.17 22.80 9.85
C ILE A 158 16.20 23.48 10.83
N VAL A 159 16.40 24.78 11.09
CA VAL A 159 15.50 25.56 11.97
C VAL A 159 14.08 25.56 11.42
N SER A 160 13.90 25.77 10.11
CA SER A 160 12.58 25.71 9.47
C SER A 160 11.91 24.32 9.61
N LEU A 161 12.68 23.24 9.56
CA LEU A 161 12.17 21.92 9.85
C LEU A 161 11.70 21.80 11.31
N GLN A 162 12.50 22.26 12.26
CA GLN A 162 12.15 22.26 13.68
C GLN A 162 10.89 23.10 13.97
N GLU A 163 10.78 24.29 13.38
CA GLU A 163 9.59 25.13 13.53
C GLU A 163 8.32 24.41 13.04
N LYS A 164 8.42 23.72 11.91
CA LYS A 164 7.32 22.92 11.37
C LYS A 164 6.95 21.77 12.33
N GLU A 165 7.91 21.06 12.89
CA GLU A 165 7.66 19.99 13.86
C GLU A 165 7.02 20.51 15.15
N ILE A 166 7.48 21.67 15.66
CA ILE A 166 6.90 22.36 16.82
C ILE A 166 5.43 22.73 16.54
N GLU A 167 5.11 23.21 15.34
CA GLU A 167 3.74 23.53 15.00
C GLU A 167 2.87 22.28 14.94
N LEU A 168 3.36 21.22 14.27
CA LEU A 168 2.68 19.94 14.18
C LEU A 168 2.48 19.27 15.56
N SER A 169 3.36 19.54 16.52
CA SER A 169 3.21 18.97 17.88
C SER A 169 1.95 19.46 18.59
N LYS A 170 1.47 20.65 18.25
CA LYS A 170 0.19 21.18 18.77
C LYS A 170 -1.02 20.37 18.27
N GLU A 171 -0.85 19.65 17.18
CA GLU A 171 -1.86 18.78 16.56
C GLU A 171 -1.67 17.29 16.89
N GLY A 172 -0.67 16.96 17.72
CA GLY A 172 -0.42 15.60 18.21
C GLY A 172 0.78 14.89 17.58
N TYR A 173 1.64 15.60 16.81
CA TYR A 173 2.91 15.06 16.36
C TYR A 173 3.89 14.92 17.52
N THR A 174 4.44 13.73 17.72
CA THR A 174 5.24 13.38 18.91
C THR A 174 6.73 13.17 18.60
N ALA A 175 7.09 12.95 17.34
CA ALA A 175 8.43 12.55 16.93
C ALA A 175 9.51 13.65 17.12
N ILE A 176 9.17 14.85 17.60
CA ILE A 176 10.16 15.81 18.13
C ILE A 176 11.02 15.14 19.20
N LYS A 177 10.42 14.28 20.02
CA LYS A 177 11.11 13.45 20.99
C LYS A 177 11.52 12.11 20.37
N HIS A 178 12.40 12.17 19.39
CA HIS A 178 12.79 11.01 18.58
C HIS A 178 13.29 9.82 19.40
N GLN A 179 13.92 10.04 20.54
CA GLN A 179 14.37 8.99 21.46
C GLN A 179 13.18 8.16 21.98
N GLN A 180 12.08 8.83 22.33
CA GLN A 180 10.86 8.16 22.78
C GLN A 180 10.21 7.38 21.63
N GLU A 181 10.17 7.97 20.43
CA GLU A 181 9.57 7.33 19.25
C GLU A 181 10.29 6.05 18.81
N VAL A 182 11.61 5.99 18.94
CA VAL A 182 12.38 4.78 18.61
C VAL A 182 12.42 3.78 19.77
N GLY A 183 11.75 4.06 20.89
CA GLY A 183 11.57 3.13 22.00
C GLY A 183 12.75 3.08 22.98
N SER A 184 13.68 4.05 22.98
CA SER A 184 14.79 4.08 23.92
C SER A 184 14.30 4.05 25.38
N ASN A 185 13.24 4.81 25.68
CA ASN A 185 12.64 4.84 27.01
C ASN A 185 12.05 3.49 27.47
N TYR A 186 11.71 2.60 26.56
CA TYR A 186 11.17 1.28 26.91
C TYR A 186 12.19 0.47 27.72
N TYR A 187 13.43 0.46 27.27
CA TYR A 187 14.51 -0.25 27.97
C TYR A 187 14.89 0.43 29.29
N GLU A 188 14.82 1.76 29.35
CA GLU A 188 15.04 2.51 30.59
C GLU A 188 13.95 2.20 31.60
N THR A 189 12.69 2.20 31.21
CA THR A 189 11.57 1.82 32.08
C THR A 189 11.70 0.38 32.60
N ILE A 190 12.14 -0.56 31.76
CA ILE A 190 12.43 -1.93 32.21
C ILE A 190 13.57 -1.92 33.23
N GLY A 191 14.63 -1.17 32.99
CA GLY A 191 15.74 -1.01 33.93
C GLY A 191 15.30 -0.45 35.28
N GLU A 192 14.48 0.60 35.27
CA GLU A 192 13.89 1.19 36.49
C GLU A 192 13.05 0.19 37.28
N VAL A 193 12.20 -0.59 36.58
CA VAL A 193 11.34 -1.59 37.23
C VAL A 193 12.14 -2.74 37.83
N LEU A 194 13.24 -3.14 37.20
CA LEU A 194 14.06 -4.27 37.66
C LEU A 194 15.11 -3.89 38.71
N LEU A 195 15.70 -2.72 38.61
CA LEU A 195 16.84 -2.27 39.41
C LEU A 195 16.49 -1.16 40.43
N GLY A 196 15.30 -0.58 40.33
CA GLY A 196 14.87 0.52 41.15
C GLY A 196 15.58 1.85 40.81
N GLU A 197 15.56 2.80 41.75
CA GLU A 197 16.14 4.13 41.56
C GLU A 197 17.69 4.15 41.39
N GLU A 198 18.35 3.03 41.63
CA GLU A 198 19.79 2.86 41.45
C GLU A 198 20.17 2.52 39.99
N SER A 199 19.22 2.55 39.06
CA SER A 199 19.50 2.28 37.66
C SER A 199 20.33 3.40 37.04
N GLU A 200 21.61 3.15 36.78
CA GLU A 200 22.49 4.04 36.01
C GLU A 200 22.16 4.11 34.51
N LEU A 201 21.08 3.43 34.05
CA LEU A 201 20.63 3.35 32.65
C LEU A 201 19.83 4.59 32.23
N LEU A 202 19.72 5.61 33.06
CA LEU A 202 18.95 6.84 32.79
C LEU A 202 19.69 7.88 31.95
N SER A 203 20.64 7.47 31.12
CA SER A 203 21.48 8.39 30.33
C SER A 203 20.72 9.23 29.31
N THR A 204 19.47 8.85 28.98
CA THR A 204 18.63 9.56 28.00
C THR A 204 17.46 10.31 28.63
N LYS A 205 17.28 10.29 29.97
CA LYS A 205 16.13 10.89 30.66
C LYS A 205 16.00 12.41 30.38
N ASP A 206 17.10 13.08 30.17
CA ASP A 206 17.20 14.53 29.88
C ASP A 206 17.63 14.78 28.40
N SER A 207 17.73 13.76 27.58
CA SER A 207 18.04 13.87 26.15
C SER A 207 16.84 14.35 25.37
N THR A 208 17.01 15.42 24.61
CA THR A 208 15.98 15.97 23.69
C THR A 208 15.77 15.08 22.49
#